data_81eabc9c1c4c26d1c3e7c23c72cc54fa
#
_entry.id   81eabc9c1c4c26d1c3e7c23c72cc54fa
#
_cell.length_a   1.000
_cell.length_b   1.000
_cell.length_c   1.000
_cell.angle_alpha   90.00
_cell.angle_beta   90.00
_cell.angle_gamma   90.00
#
_symmetry.space_group_name_H-M   'P 1'
#
loop_
_entity.id
_entity.type
_entity.pdbx_description
1 polymer ?
#
loop_
_entity_poly.entity_id
_entity_poly.type
_entity_poly.pdbx_seq_one_letter_code
_entity_poly.pdbx_strand_id
1 'polypeptide(L)'
;MTVEEAIALWPDLESVGVPLGSPVTASTSSTWFADFMSRATEENLRIDFVAVHIYDVSNFDIFVQKIEEVFEKYGKPIWITELALRDWRADNNNPNRYSEEDVLLFMQQLLPRLEELDFVHRYAWFDTRPNNPNYEKLRTADLITENNQLTSLGAYYSSFIP
;
A
#
# COMPACT_ATOMS: atom_id res chain seq x y z
N MET A 1 9.76 0.02 17.49
CA MET A 1 10.04 1.48 17.54
C MET A 1 8.83 2.18 18.13
N THR A 2 9.00 2.96 19.17
CA THR A 2 7.94 3.82 19.73
C THR A 2 7.77 5.08 18.90
N VAL A 3 6.69 5.84 19.13
CA VAL A 3 6.48 7.13 18.46
C VAL A 3 7.57 8.11 18.87
N GLU A 4 7.95 8.14 20.16
CA GLU A 4 9.03 8.97 20.68
C GLU A 4 10.36 8.72 19.97
N GLU A 5 10.72 7.46 19.77
CA GLU A 5 11.95 7.09 19.06
C GLU A 5 11.90 7.56 17.59
N ALA A 6 10.75 7.42 16.92
CA ALA A 6 10.58 7.86 15.53
C ALA A 6 10.69 9.38 15.41
N ILE A 7 10.04 10.12 16.29
CA ILE A 7 10.11 11.60 16.34
C ILE A 7 11.54 12.07 16.60
N ALA A 8 12.23 11.45 17.56
CA ALA A 8 13.63 11.82 17.88
C ALA A 8 14.60 11.60 16.72
N LEU A 9 14.35 10.64 15.83
CA LEU A 9 15.16 10.37 14.65
C LEU A 9 14.82 11.25 13.44
N TRP A 10 13.67 11.92 13.47
CA TRP A 10 13.14 12.62 12.30
C TRP A 10 14.04 13.74 11.77
N PRO A 11 14.68 14.59 12.62
CA PRO A 11 15.61 15.61 12.16
C PRO A 11 16.80 15.06 11.36
N ASP A 12 17.28 13.86 11.69
CA ASP A 12 18.36 13.21 10.94
C ASP A 12 17.87 12.84 9.51
N LEU A 13 16.64 12.35 9.38
CA LEU A 13 16.02 12.07 8.08
C LEU A 13 15.81 13.36 7.27
N GLU A 14 15.38 14.44 7.90
CA GLU A 14 15.23 15.75 7.25
C GLU A 14 16.55 16.27 6.68
N SER A 15 17.67 16.02 7.39
CA SER A 15 19.01 16.45 6.98
C SER A 15 19.48 15.84 5.66
N VAL A 16 18.90 14.74 5.22
CA VAL A 16 19.21 14.06 3.94
C VAL A 16 18.79 14.91 2.73
N GLY A 17 17.79 15.81 2.88
CA GLY A 17 17.40 16.78 1.86
C GLY A 17 16.55 16.22 0.71
N VAL A 18 16.05 14.97 0.83
CA VAL A 18 15.08 14.40 -0.12
C VAL A 18 13.64 14.52 0.43
N PRO A 19 12.60 14.40 -0.41
CA PRO A 19 11.23 14.34 0.08
C PRO A 19 11.04 13.19 1.08
N LEU A 20 10.36 13.46 2.19
CA LEU A 20 10.12 12.51 3.27
C LEU A 20 8.68 12.03 3.28
N GLY A 21 8.49 10.71 3.19
CA GLY A 21 7.23 10.07 3.48
C GLY A 21 7.04 9.84 4.98
N SER A 22 5.79 9.83 5.42
CA SER A 22 5.49 9.36 6.77
C SER A 22 6.01 7.94 7.00
N PRO A 23 6.21 7.49 8.25
CA PRO A 23 6.30 6.07 8.53
C PRO A 23 5.06 5.37 7.97
N VAL A 24 5.20 4.09 7.62
CA VAL A 24 4.07 3.29 7.17
C VAL A 24 3.76 2.19 8.18
N THR A 25 2.48 1.95 8.41
CA THR A 25 1.98 0.89 9.28
C THR A 25 1.13 -0.09 8.47
N ALA A 26 0.95 -1.30 8.98
CA ALA A 26 0.14 -2.33 8.32
C ALA A 26 -1.36 -1.95 8.19
N SER A 27 -1.80 -0.89 8.84
CA SER A 27 -3.17 -0.37 8.77
C SER A 27 -3.18 1.14 8.82
N THR A 28 -3.96 1.76 7.96
CA THR A 28 -4.20 3.22 7.94
C THR A 28 -4.89 3.74 9.21
N SER A 29 -5.57 2.86 9.95
CA SER A 29 -6.25 3.17 11.23
C SER A 29 -5.38 2.91 12.47
N SER A 30 -4.07 2.70 12.30
CA SER A 30 -3.15 2.49 13.43
C SER A 30 -3.12 3.69 14.38
N THR A 31 -3.30 3.42 15.67
CA THR A 31 -3.18 4.45 16.72
C THR A 31 -1.76 4.98 16.82
N TRP A 32 -0.75 4.13 16.62
CA TRP A 32 0.64 4.54 16.54
C TRP A 32 0.88 5.57 15.43
N PHE A 33 0.30 5.31 14.26
CA PHE A 33 0.44 6.23 13.12
C PHE A 33 -0.26 7.57 13.38
N ALA A 34 -1.46 7.53 13.95
CA ALA A 34 -2.19 8.75 14.29
C ALA A 34 -1.45 9.60 15.34
N ASP A 35 -0.84 8.96 16.35
CA ASP A 35 -0.04 9.64 17.37
C ASP A 35 1.24 10.23 16.76
N PHE A 36 1.94 9.49 15.90
CA PHE A 36 3.11 10.00 15.18
C PHE A 36 2.76 11.25 14.37
N MET A 37 1.70 11.21 13.56
CA MET A 37 1.30 12.33 12.71
C MET A 37 0.88 13.57 13.53
N SER A 38 0.22 13.36 14.69
CA SER A 38 -0.12 14.45 15.62
C SER A 38 1.12 15.14 16.15
N ARG A 39 2.05 14.37 16.71
CA ARG A 39 3.32 14.90 17.27
C ARG A 39 4.19 15.54 16.21
N ALA A 40 4.32 14.92 15.04
CA ALA A 40 5.06 15.51 13.94
C ALA A 40 4.51 16.87 13.53
N THR A 41 3.18 17.05 13.60
CA THR A 41 2.54 18.35 13.34
C THR A 41 2.82 19.35 14.47
N GLU A 42 2.73 18.94 15.74
CA GLU A 42 3.00 19.77 16.91
C GLU A 42 4.46 20.26 16.94
N GLU A 43 5.39 19.42 16.53
CA GLU A 43 6.83 19.70 16.49
C GLU A 43 7.30 20.34 15.16
N ASN A 44 6.36 20.59 14.21
CA ASN A 44 6.64 21.13 12.88
C ASN A 44 7.64 20.31 12.06
N LEU A 45 7.63 19.00 12.21
CA LEU A 45 8.47 18.09 11.42
C LEU A 45 7.97 18.01 9.97
N ARG A 46 8.91 17.95 9.04
CA ARG A 46 8.59 17.87 7.61
C ARG A 46 8.12 16.48 7.22
N ILE A 47 6.90 16.38 6.72
CA ILE A 47 6.35 15.21 6.06
C ILE A 47 5.79 15.67 4.72
N ASP A 48 6.39 15.24 3.62
CA ASP A 48 6.03 15.70 2.28
C ASP A 48 4.87 14.90 1.69
N PHE A 49 4.74 13.61 2.04
CA PHE A 49 3.65 12.72 1.62
C PHE A 49 3.32 11.68 2.69
N VAL A 50 2.13 11.14 2.63
CA VAL A 50 1.72 10.03 3.50
C VAL A 50 1.91 8.71 2.77
N ALA A 51 2.69 7.81 3.35
CA ALA A 51 2.87 6.46 2.86
C ALA A 51 1.88 5.50 3.51
N VAL A 52 1.24 4.64 2.72
CA VAL A 52 0.25 3.67 3.19
C VAL A 52 0.48 2.29 2.60
N HIS A 53 0.15 1.25 3.40
CA HIS A 53 -0.07 -0.12 2.92
C HIS A 53 -1.55 -0.42 2.95
N ILE A 54 -2.10 -0.91 1.85
CA ILE A 54 -3.52 -1.27 1.79
C ILE A 54 -3.66 -2.68 1.21
N TYR A 55 -4.12 -3.59 2.05
CA TYR A 55 -4.45 -4.95 1.71
C TYR A 55 -5.88 -5.20 2.11
N ASP A 56 -6.78 -5.23 1.17
CA ASP A 56 -8.18 -5.38 1.54
C ASP A 56 -8.99 -6.24 0.56
N VAL A 57 -10.25 -6.22 0.82
CA VAL A 57 -11.33 -6.96 0.19
C VAL A 57 -11.47 -6.67 -1.31
N SER A 58 -12.15 -7.57 -2.00
CA SER A 58 -12.46 -7.50 -3.43
C SER A 58 -13.38 -6.35 -3.86
N ASN A 59 -13.70 -5.42 -2.97
CA ASN A 59 -14.48 -4.23 -3.29
C ASN A 59 -13.55 -3.01 -3.42
N PHE A 60 -13.30 -2.60 -4.66
CA PHE A 60 -12.41 -1.48 -4.94
C PHE A 60 -12.96 -0.13 -4.42
N ASP A 61 -14.27 0.05 -4.30
CA ASP A 61 -14.85 1.28 -3.73
C ASP A 61 -14.43 1.46 -2.27
N ILE A 62 -14.45 0.38 -1.47
CA ILE A 62 -13.97 0.41 -0.08
C ILE A 62 -12.46 0.70 -0.04
N PHE A 63 -11.70 0.18 -1.02
CA PHE A 63 -10.28 0.43 -1.13
C PHE A 63 -10.01 1.92 -1.39
N VAL A 64 -10.71 2.50 -2.36
CA VAL A 64 -10.61 3.92 -2.71
C VAL A 64 -11.05 4.80 -1.53
N GLN A 65 -12.19 4.49 -0.89
CA GLN A 65 -12.67 5.22 0.28
C GLN A 65 -11.62 5.32 1.39
N LYS A 66 -10.89 4.23 1.67
CA LYS A 66 -9.81 4.26 2.68
C LYS A 66 -8.68 5.22 2.34
N ILE A 67 -8.35 5.36 1.06
CA ILE A 67 -7.32 6.30 0.60
C ILE A 67 -7.84 7.73 0.74
N GLU A 68 -9.08 7.98 0.33
CA GLU A 68 -9.76 9.26 0.47
C GLU A 68 -9.81 9.72 1.94
N GLU A 69 -10.18 8.81 2.87
CA GLU A 69 -10.19 9.09 4.32
C GLU A 69 -8.81 9.51 4.85
N VAL A 70 -7.73 8.88 4.35
CA VAL A 70 -6.36 9.27 4.73
C VAL A 70 -6.01 10.65 4.19
N PHE A 71 -6.37 10.93 2.94
CA PHE A 71 -6.14 12.24 2.34
C PHE A 71 -6.93 13.34 3.05
N GLU A 72 -8.21 13.12 3.30
CA GLU A 72 -9.07 14.06 4.05
C GLU A 72 -8.49 14.38 5.43
N LYS A 73 -7.94 13.36 6.10
CA LYS A 73 -7.41 13.51 7.45
C LYS A 73 -6.08 14.27 7.50
N TYR A 74 -5.18 14.05 6.54
CA TYR A 74 -3.81 14.56 6.62
C TYR A 74 -3.48 15.64 5.59
N GLY A 75 -4.29 15.81 4.53
CA GLY A 75 -4.14 16.85 3.50
C GLY A 75 -2.82 16.79 2.74
N LYS A 76 -2.22 15.60 2.60
CA LYS A 76 -0.92 15.41 1.96
C LYS A 76 -1.03 14.40 0.81
N PRO A 77 -0.19 14.52 -0.22
CA PRO A 77 -0.11 13.50 -1.27
C PRO A 77 0.05 12.09 -0.69
N ILE A 78 -0.57 11.11 -1.33
CA ILE A 78 -0.54 9.70 -0.90
C ILE A 78 0.42 8.90 -1.79
N TRP A 79 1.28 8.10 -1.16
CA TRP A 79 2.04 7.05 -1.81
C TRP A 79 1.56 5.69 -1.25
N ILE A 80 0.96 4.89 -2.11
CA ILE A 80 0.56 3.54 -1.75
C ILE A 80 1.75 2.62 -1.99
N THR A 81 2.57 2.44 -0.98
CA THR A 81 3.84 1.71 -1.09
C THR A 81 3.67 0.20 -1.16
N GLU A 82 2.52 -0.31 -0.74
CA GLU A 82 2.09 -1.69 -0.95
C GLU A 82 0.57 -1.75 -1.12
N LEU A 83 0.12 -2.43 -2.15
CA LEU A 83 -1.29 -2.75 -2.35
C LEU A 83 -1.45 -4.14 -2.99
N ALA A 84 -2.43 -4.89 -2.53
CA ALA A 84 -2.87 -6.14 -3.16
C ALA A 84 -4.26 -6.55 -2.66
N LEU A 85 -4.91 -7.40 -3.45
CA LEU A 85 -6.05 -8.16 -2.97
C LEU A 85 -5.55 -9.34 -2.14
N ARG A 86 -5.86 -9.36 -0.83
CA ARG A 86 -5.34 -10.33 0.12
C ARG A 86 -6.46 -11.12 0.80
N ASP A 87 -6.34 -12.44 0.81
CA ASP A 87 -7.23 -13.25 1.64
C ASP A 87 -6.65 -13.47 3.04
N TRP A 88 -7.15 -12.71 4.01
CA TRP A 88 -6.71 -12.80 5.41
C TRP A 88 -6.96 -14.14 6.07
N ARG A 89 -7.87 -14.97 5.53
CA ARG A 89 -8.25 -16.29 6.04
C ARG A 89 -7.46 -17.43 5.42
N ALA A 90 -6.74 -17.15 4.32
CA ALA A 90 -5.95 -18.18 3.67
C ALA A 90 -4.75 -18.61 4.53
N ASP A 91 -4.56 -19.91 4.62
CA ASP A 91 -3.45 -20.59 5.26
C ASP A 91 -3.25 -21.99 4.63
N ASN A 92 -2.34 -22.79 5.14
CA ASN A 92 -2.05 -24.14 4.59
C ASN A 92 -3.28 -25.09 4.57
N ASN A 93 -4.32 -24.82 5.35
CA ASN A 93 -5.54 -25.63 5.41
C ASN A 93 -6.72 -24.98 4.68
N ASN A 94 -6.65 -23.68 4.43
CA ASN A 94 -7.68 -22.88 3.80
C ASN A 94 -7.05 -22.17 2.59
N PRO A 95 -7.24 -22.67 1.36
CA PRO A 95 -6.69 -22.03 0.17
C PRO A 95 -7.27 -20.63 -0.02
N ASN A 96 -6.51 -19.78 -0.69
CA ASN A 96 -6.95 -18.45 -1.08
C ASN A 96 -8.24 -18.55 -1.90
N ARG A 97 -9.26 -17.81 -1.49
CA ARG A 97 -10.58 -17.79 -2.15
C ARG A 97 -10.62 -16.97 -3.44
N TYR A 98 -9.63 -16.10 -3.63
CA TYR A 98 -9.51 -15.29 -4.85
C TYR A 98 -8.70 -16.04 -5.90
N SER A 99 -9.27 -16.23 -7.08
CA SER A 99 -8.55 -16.73 -8.24
C SER A 99 -7.64 -15.63 -8.83
N GLU A 100 -6.71 -16.02 -9.69
CA GLU A 100 -5.89 -15.04 -10.45
C GLU A 100 -6.78 -14.12 -11.32
N GLU A 101 -7.91 -14.63 -11.83
CA GLU A 101 -8.88 -13.85 -12.59
C GLU A 101 -9.58 -12.80 -11.73
N ASP A 102 -9.97 -13.15 -10.49
CA ASP A 102 -10.57 -12.20 -9.54
C ASP A 102 -9.58 -11.06 -9.21
N VAL A 103 -8.30 -11.40 -9.00
CA VAL A 103 -7.26 -10.42 -8.69
C VAL A 103 -6.94 -9.54 -9.91
N LEU A 104 -6.92 -10.13 -11.12
CA LEU A 104 -6.73 -9.37 -12.35
C LEU A 104 -7.89 -8.38 -12.59
N LEU A 105 -9.13 -8.84 -12.41
CA LEU A 105 -10.31 -7.98 -12.55
C LEU A 105 -10.27 -6.82 -11.52
N PHE A 106 -9.90 -7.12 -10.28
CA PHE A 106 -9.72 -6.10 -9.25
C PHE A 106 -8.66 -5.08 -9.65
N MET A 107 -7.51 -5.52 -10.15
CA MET A 107 -6.43 -4.64 -10.61
C MET A 107 -6.90 -3.75 -11.79
N GLN A 108 -7.61 -4.33 -12.75
CA GLN A 108 -8.13 -3.62 -13.92
C GLN A 108 -9.17 -2.53 -13.57
N GLN A 109 -9.90 -2.71 -12.48
CA GLN A 109 -10.84 -1.71 -11.96
C GLN A 109 -10.14 -0.66 -11.11
N LEU A 110 -9.16 -1.08 -10.30
CA LEU A 110 -8.52 -0.21 -9.32
C LEU A 110 -7.52 0.76 -9.96
N LEU A 111 -6.61 0.29 -10.82
CA LEU A 111 -5.53 1.15 -11.31
C LEU A 111 -6.04 2.39 -12.06
N PRO A 112 -7.01 2.29 -13.01
CA PRO A 112 -7.56 3.49 -13.63
C PRO A 112 -8.19 4.46 -12.62
N ARG A 113 -8.82 3.92 -11.57
CA ARG A 113 -9.44 4.76 -10.54
C ARG A 113 -8.40 5.48 -9.68
N LEU A 114 -7.25 4.86 -9.40
CA LEU A 114 -6.16 5.53 -8.69
C LEU A 114 -5.57 6.70 -9.49
N GLU A 115 -5.51 6.58 -10.82
CA GLU A 115 -5.04 7.67 -11.72
C GLU A 115 -6.00 8.86 -11.78
N GLU A 116 -7.29 8.66 -11.47
CA GLU A 116 -8.26 9.75 -11.38
C GLU A 116 -8.16 10.54 -10.06
N LEU A 117 -7.37 10.06 -9.09
CA LEU A 117 -7.20 10.70 -7.79
C LEU A 117 -5.94 11.57 -7.77
N ASP A 118 -6.07 12.86 -8.03
CA ASP A 118 -4.96 13.82 -8.13
C ASP A 118 -4.01 13.81 -6.93
N PHE A 119 -4.49 13.37 -5.77
CA PHE A 119 -3.68 13.27 -4.54
C PHE A 119 -2.94 11.94 -4.39
N VAL A 120 -3.20 10.94 -5.23
CA VAL A 120 -2.45 9.68 -5.28
C VAL A 120 -1.29 9.87 -6.25
N HIS A 121 -0.09 10.09 -5.71
CA HIS A 121 1.08 10.37 -6.54
C HIS A 121 1.83 9.12 -7.00
N ARG A 122 1.77 8.03 -6.21
CA ARG A 122 2.47 6.77 -6.52
C ARG A 122 1.74 5.58 -5.90
N TYR A 123 1.84 4.44 -6.56
CA TYR A 123 1.42 3.17 -6.01
C TYR A 123 2.34 2.04 -6.48
N ALA A 124 2.43 0.97 -5.69
CA ALA A 124 3.20 -0.22 -6.00
C ALA A 124 2.41 -1.48 -5.64
N TRP A 125 2.24 -2.36 -6.61
CA TRP A 125 1.61 -3.66 -6.38
C TRP A 125 2.51 -4.58 -5.56
N PHE A 126 1.92 -5.33 -4.64
CA PHE A 126 2.58 -6.33 -3.82
C PHE A 126 1.86 -7.70 -3.96
N ASP A 127 2.52 -8.85 -4.23
CA ASP A 127 3.93 -9.12 -4.24
C ASP A 127 4.45 -9.30 -5.67
N THR A 128 5.74 -9.14 -5.86
CA THR A 128 6.33 -9.32 -7.19
C THR A 128 6.62 -10.79 -7.51
N ARG A 129 6.82 -11.65 -6.48
CA ARG A 129 7.29 -13.03 -6.67
C ARG A 129 6.71 -13.99 -5.65
N PRO A 130 6.53 -15.29 -6.01
CA PRO A 130 6.21 -16.35 -5.08
C PRO A 130 7.32 -16.50 -4.00
N ASN A 131 7.02 -17.24 -2.93
CA ASN A 131 7.87 -17.50 -1.76
C ASN A 131 7.86 -16.44 -0.65
N ASN A 132 6.82 -15.64 -0.57
CA ASN A 132 6.54 -14.83 0.61
C ASN A 132 6.14 -15.71 1.81
N PRO A 133 6.54 -15.40 3.06
CA PRO A 133 6.06 -16.11 4.26
C PRO A 133 4.53 -16.11 4.45
N ASN A 134 3.84 -15.16 3.81
CA ASN A 134 2.39 -15.07 3.75
C ASN A 134 1.82 -15.56 2.42
N TYR A 135 2.53 -16.45 1.75
CA TYR A 135 2.27 -16.87 0.39
C TYR A 135 0.81 -17.27 0.13
N GLU A 136 0.20 -18.09 0.98
CA GLU A 136 -1.19 -18.52 0.78
C GLU A 136 -2.17 -17.34 0.74
N LYS A 137 -1.93 -16.28 1.49
CA LYS A 137 -2.79 -15.10 1.54
C LYS A 137 -2.67 -14.19 0.31
N LEU A 138 -1.55 -14.29 -0.41
CA LEU A 138 -1.21 -13.46 -1.58
C LEU A 138 -0.93 -14.29 -2.84
N ARG A 139 -1.12 -15.61 -2.77
CA ARG A 139 -0.71 -16.57 -3.82
C ARG A 139 -1.17 -16.20 -5.23
N THR A 140 -2.28 -15.54 -5.37
CA THR A 140 -2.86 -15.13 -6.65
C THR A 140 -2.52 -13.68 -7.03
N ALA A 141 -1.68 -13.01 -6.23
CA ALA A 141 -1.29 -11.61 -6.44
C ALA A 141 0.10 -11.46 -7.09
N ASP A 142 0.81 -12.55 -7.34
CA ASP A 142 2.16 -12.54 -7.88
C ASP A 142 2.21 -11.95 -9.30
N LEU A 143 3.15 -11.02 -9.54
CA LEU A 143 3.39 -10.47 -10.89
C LEU A 143 4.31 -11.37 -11.74
N ILE A 144 5.14 -12.18 -11.08
CA ILE A 144 6.16 -13.02 -11.73
C ILE A 144 6.06 -14.44 -11.17
N THR A 145 6.04 -15.42 -12.07
CA THR A 145 6.03 -16.84 -11.73
C THR A 145 7.39 -17.31 -11.18
N GLU A 146 7.43 -18.52 -10.59
CA GLU A 146 8.68 -19.17 -10.16
C GLU A 146 9.71 -19.31 -11.30
N ASN A 147 9.25 -19.41 -12.54
CA ASN A 147 10.11 -19.51 -13.73
C ASN A 147 10.51 -18.14 -14.30
N ASN A 148 10.34 -17.05 -13.54
CA ASN A 148 10.63 -15.67 -13.96
C ASN A 148 9.89 -15.21 -15.22
N GLN A 149 8.67 -15.72 -15.44
CA GLN A 149 7.76 -15.23 -16.47
C GLN A 149 6.70 -14.33 -15.85
N LEU A 150 6.19 -13.36 -16.62
CA LEU A 150 5.06 -12.57 -16.17
C LEU A 150 3.82 -13.46 -16.00
N THR A 151 3.07 -13.25 -14.93
CA THR A 151 1.70 -13.72 -14.79
C THR A 151 0.75 -12.86 -15.64
N SER A 152 -0.52 -13.21 -15.72
CA SER A 152 -1.54 -12.36 -16.35
C SER A 152 -1.59 -10.98 -15.67
N LEU A 153 -1.48 -10.95 -14.34
CA LEU A 153 -1.36 -9.73 -13.54
C LEU A 153 -0.13 -8.92 -13.93
N GLY A 154 1.04 -9.58 -13.97
CA GLY A 154 2.30 -8.93 -14.33
C GLY A 154 2.29 -8.37 -15.73
N ALA A 155 1.69 -9.08 -16.68
CA ALA A 155 1.52 -8.61 -18.05
C ALA A 155 0.63 -7.36 -18.11
N TYR A 156 -0.51 -7.37 -17.42
CA TYR A 156 -1.38 -6.20 -17.33
C TYR A 156 -0.69 -5.02 -16.63
N TYR A 157 -0.13 -5.24 -15.43
CA TYR A 157 0.53 -4.19 -14.66
C TYR A 157 1.67 -3.51 -15.42
N SER A 158 2.51 -4.30 -16.12
CA SER A 158 3.62 -3.77 -16.91
C SER A 158 3.19 -3.02 -18.19
N SER A 159 2.00 -3.31 -18.72
CA SER A 159 1.45 -2.66 -19.91
C SER A 159 0.49 -1.51 -19.61
N PHE A 160 0.09 -1.38 -18.35
CA PHE A 160 -0.79 -0.28 -17.94
C PHE A 160 -0.05 1.06 -18.05
N ILE A 161 -0.62 1.98 -18.80
CA ILE A 161 -0.11 3.34 -19.00
C ILE A 161 -1.13 4.28 -18.36
N PRO A 162 -0.72 5.07 -17.35
CA PRO A 162 -1.56 6.08 -16.71
C PRO A 162 -2.06 7.15 -17.68
#